data_758eb01f3b1f5f6e60c68759cfb1a5a2
#
_entry.id   758eb01f3b1f5f6e60c68759cfb1a5a2
#
_cell.length_a   1.000
_cell.length_b   1.000
_cell.length_c   1.000
_cell.angle_alpha   90.00
_cell.angle_beta   90.00
_cell.angle_gamma   90.00
#
_symmetry.space_group_name_H-M   'P 1'
#
loop_
_entity.id
_entity.type
_entity.pdbx_description
1 polymer ?
#
loop_
_entity_poly.entity_id
_entity_poly.type
_entity_poly.pdbx_seq_one_letter_code
_entity_poly.pdbx_strand_id
1 'polypeptide(L)'
;RMIFNVIFTGKCMKGLFLFSIFVVTYASLFPFEFQYVSLESDRINDLLSTSLTGGVIGDVLGNIILFIPFGFAGAELISRNNPDKKYYIYLILSGFALALALQVIQIYLPSRVPALYDAVWNLAGITIGVVIALFMDHHFPNVLKSDD
;
A
#
# COMPACT_ATOMS: atom_id res chain seq x y z
N ARG A 1 -11.61 -26.91 -4.04
CA ARG A 1 -12.63 -26.11 -3.30
C ARG A 1 -12.21 -25.86 -1.84
N MET A 2 -11.74 -26.87 -1.12
CA MET A 2 -11.35 -26.76 0.31
C MET A 2 -10.16 -25.80 0.55
N ILE A 3 -9.14 -25.80 -0.30
CA ILE A 3 -7.95 -24.93 -0.17
C ILE A 3 -8.30 -23.43 -0.37
N PHE A 4 -9.19 -23.12 -1.31
CA PHE A 4 -9.64 -21.75 -1.54
C PHE A 4 -10.42 -21.19 -0.35
N ASN A 5 -11.23 -21.98 0.33
CA ASN A 5 -11.99 -21.55 1.51
C ASN A 5 -11.09 -21.19 2.71
N VAL A 6 -9.93 -21.84 2.85
CA VAL A 6 -8.97 -21.54 3.94
C VAL A 6 -8.19 -20.21 3.67
N ILE A 7 -7.90 -19.92 2.41
CA ILE A 7 -7.10 -18.72 2.04
C ILE A 7 -7.88 -17.42 2.24
N PHE A 8 -9.21 -17.47 2.09
CA PHE A 8 -10.08 -16.28 2.15
C PHE A 8 -10.91 -16.18 3.43
N THR A 9 -10.44 -16.70 4.57
CA THR A 9 -11.10 -16.47 5.86
C THR A 9 -10.86 -15.04 6.34
N GLY A 10 -11.76 -14.47 7.15
CA GLY A 10 -11.60 -13.14 7.72
C GLY A 10 -10.33 -13.00 8.54
N LYS A 11 -9.90 -14.06 9.23
CA LYS A 11 -8.62 -14.09 9.97
C LYS A 11 -7.42 -14.01 9.05
N CYS A 12 -7.46 -14.73 7.93
CA CYS A 12 -6.40 -14.69 6.91
C CYS A 12 -6.29 -13.30 6.28
N MET A 13 -7.42 -12.66 5.97
CA MET A 13 -7.43 -11.31 5.41
C MET A 13 -6.90 -10.26 6.40
N LYS A 14 -7.22 -10.37 7.69
CA LYS A 14 -6.60 -9.55 8.74
C LYS A 14 -5.09 -9.75 8.81
N GLY A 15 -4.65 -11.01 8.77
CA GLY A 15 -3.23 -11.34 8.73
C GLY A 15 -2.53 -10.75 7.51
N LEU A 16 -3.12 -10.90 6.33
CA LEU A 16 -2.59 -10.34 5.08
C LEU A 16 -2.52 -8.81 5.12
N PHE A 17 -3.56 -8.15 5.66
CA PHE A 17 -3.58 -6.69 5.79
C PHE A 17 -2.45 -6.20 6.72
N LEU A 18 -2.31 -6.78 7.90
CA LEU A 18 -1.24 -6.43 8.84
C LEU A 18 0.14 -6.76 8.28
N PHE A 19 0.28 -7.91 7.62
CA PHE A 19 1.52 -8.29 6.95
C PHE A 19 1.89 -7.34 5.83
N SER A 20 0.92 -6.87 5.03
CA SER A 20 1.18 -5.89 3.98
C SER A 20 1.67 -4.55 4.55
N ILE A 21 1.09 -4.06 5.66
CA ILE A 21 1.58 -2.86 6.36
C ILE A 21 3.03 -3.06 6.81
N PHE A 22 3.34 -4.22 7.39
CA PHE A 22 4.70 -4.54 7.82
C PHE A 22 5.68 -4.55 6.64
N VAL A 23 5.33 -5.26 5.55
CA VAL A 23 6.19 -5.37 4.36
C VAL A 23 6.41 -4.02 3.70
N VAL A 24 5.35 -3.22 3.54
CA VAL A 24 5.44 -1.85 2.99
C VAL A 24 6.39 -0.99 3.83
N THR A 25 6.20 -0.99 5.14
CA THR A 25 7.04 -0.19 6.06
C THR A 25 8.47 -0.68 6.05
N TYR A 26 8.68 -1.99 6.14
CA TYR A 26 10.02 -2.59 6.13
C TYR A 26 10.76 -2.30 4.83
N ALA A 27 10.13 -2.56 3.67
CA ALA A 27 10.75 -2.35 2.37
C ALA A 27 11.06 -0.87 2.10
N SER A 28 10.21 0.04 2.58
CA SER A 28 10.40 1.48 2.40
C SER A 28 11.52 2.04 3.27
N LEU A 29 11.73 1.50 4.47
CA LEU A 29 12.67 2.07 5.44
C LEU A 29 13.97 1.27 5.61
N PHE A 30 14.08 0.07 5.01
CA PHE A 30 15.32 -0.69 5.04
C PHE A 30 16.45 0.09 4.33
N PRO A 31 17.69 0.19 4.87
CA PRO A 31 18.26 -0.59 6.00
C PRO A 31 18.13 0.06 7.39
N PHE A 32 17.25 1.04 7.59
CA PHE A 32 17.00 1.72 8.87
C PHE A 32 18.19 2.56 9.40
N GLU A 33 19.07 3.01 8.53
CA GLU A 33 20.22 3.84 8.85
C GLU A 33 19.86 5.31 8.91
N PHE A 34 19.07 5.69 9.93
CA PHE A 34 18.59 7.06 10.08
C PHE A 34 19.71 8.03 10.45
N GLN A 35 19.76 9.16 9.75
CA GLN A 35 20.70 10.26 10.00
C GLN A 35 19.96 11.58 10.14
N TYR A 36 20.53 12.49 10.94
CA TYR A 36 19.98 13.83 11.04
C TYR A 36 20.16 14.59 9.72
N VAL A 37 19.10 15.23 9.27
CA VAL A 37 19.07 16.04 8.06
C VAL A 37 18.61 17.44 8.41
N SER A 38 19.38 18.48 8.00
CA SER A 38 18.98 19.87 8.16
C SER A 38 17.86 20.22 7.18
N LEU A 39 17.02 21.20 7.55
CA LEU A 39 15.92 21.68 6.68
C LEU A 39 16.41 22.36 5.38
N GLU A 40 17.68 22.75 5.32
CA GLU A 40 18.31 23.34 4.12
C GLU A 40 18.94 22.29 3.19
N SER A 41 18.69 21.00 3.43
CA SER A 41 19.29 19.93 2.67
C SER A 41 18.63 19.76 1.29
N ASP A 42 19.43 19.33 0.30
CA ASP A 42 18.94 18.96 -1.03
C ASP A 42 17.88 17.84 -0.99
N ARG A 43 17.84 17.05 0.08
CA ARG A 43 16.87 15.96 0.26
C ARG A 43 15.43 16.41 0.35
N ILE A 44 15.18 17.63 0.85
CA ILE A 44 13.84 18.23 0.82
C ILE A 44 13.49 18.63 -0.62
N ASN A 45 14.46 19.14 -1.37
CA ASN A 45 14.27 19.41 -2.79
C ASN A 45 14.04 18.14 -3.59
N ASP A 46 14.73 17.03 -3.27
CA ASP A 46 14.49 15.71 -3.87
C ASP A 46 13.05 15.26 -3.65
N LEU A 47 12.54 15.34 -2.40
CA LEU A 47 11.16 15.01 -2.09
C LEU A 47 10.15 15.80 -2.93
N LEU A 48 10.41 17.09 -3.11
CA LEU A 48 9.52 18.00 -3.83
C LEU A 48 9.74 17.97 -5.35
N SER A 49 10.83 17.36 -5.83
CA SER A 49 11.11 17.28 -7.26
C SER A 49 10.01 16.47 -7.95
N THR A 50 9.32 17.12 -8.89
CA THR A 50 8.18 16.54 -9.63
C THR A 50 8.59 15.85 -10.92
N SER A 51 9.86 15.49 -11.07
CA SER A 51 10.30 14.84 -12.31
C SER A 51 9.76 13.41 -12.37
N LEU A 52 8.58 13.26 -12.95
CA LEU A 52 7.94 11.97 -13.26
C LEU A 52 8.81 11.10 -14.19
N THR A 53 9.86 11.65 -14.75
CA THR A 53 10.74 11.02 -15.76
C THR A 53 11.98 10.36 -15.15
N GLY A 54 12.24 10.52 -13.86
CA GLY A 54 13.46 10.02 -13.21
C GLY A 54 13.37 8.60 -12.65
N GLY A 55 12.17 8.03 -12.52
CA GLY A 55 11.99 6.68 -11.97
C GLY A 55 12.32 5.61 -13.00
N VAL A 56 13.22 4.69 -12.65
CA VAL A 56 13.37 3.45 -13.40
C VAL A 56 12.03 2.72 -13.37
N ILE A 57 11.62 2.10 -14.48
CA ILE A 57 10.35 1.33 -14.56
C ILE A 57 10.20 0.35 -13.38
N GLY A 58 11.32 -0.20 -12.90
CA GLY A 58 11.36 -1.06 -11.72
C GLY A 58 10.86 -0.39 -10.43
N ASP A 59 11.18 0.88 -10.22
CA ASP A 59 10.75 1.62 -9.03
C ASP A 59 9.25 1.89 -9.07
N VAL A 60 8.73 2.29 -10.22
CA VAL A 60 7.28 2.49 -10.44
C VAL A 60 6.50 1.19 -10.19
N LEU A 61 6.93 0.09 -10.82
CA LEU A 61 6.29 -1.22 -10.65
C LEU A 61 6.43 -1.73 -9.22
N GLY A 62 7.59 -1.53 -8.59
CA GLY A 62 7.83 -1.90 -7.20
C GLY A 62 6.85 -1.22 -6.25
N ASN A 63 6.67 0.09 -6.38
CA ASN A 63 5.73 0.87 -5.58
C ASN A 63 4.28 0.40 -5.78
N ILE A 64 3.86 0.18 -7.03
CA ILE A 64 2.51 -0.32 -7.33
C ILE A 64 2.29 -1.71 -6.70
N ILE A 65 3.17 -2.67 -6.99
CA ILE A 65 3.02 -4.07 -6.57
C ILE A 65 3.03 -4.18 -5.04
N LEU A 66 3.86 -3.39 -4.37
CA LEU A 66 4.01 -3.40 -2.92
C LEU A 66 2.69 -3.04 -2.21
N PHE A 67 1.87 -2.16 -2.78
CA PHE A 67 0.64 -1.68 -2.15
C PHE A 67 -0.64 -2.41 -2.61
N ILE A 68 -0.59 -3.26 -3.65
CA ILE A 68 -1.75 -4.07 -4.07
C ILE A 68 -2.29 -4.94 -2.93
N PRO A 69 -1.47 -5.71 -2.17
CA PRO A 69 -1.97 -6.54 -1.08
C PRO A 69 -2.67 -5.75 0.03
N PHE A 70 -2.18 -4.54 0.34
CA PHE A 70 -2.81 -3.62 1.29
C PHE A 70 -4.22 -3.24 0.84
N GLY A 71 -4.36 -2.76 -0.40
CA GLY A 71 -5.65 -2.36 -0.98
C GLY A 71 -6.62 -3.54 -1.06
N PHE A 72 -6.16 -4.69 -1.52
CA PHE A 72 -6.94 -5.91 -1.66
C PHE A 72 -7.46 -6.42 -0.30
N ALA A 73 -6.57 -6.68 0.65
CA ALA A 73 -6.94 -7.23 1.94
C ALA A 73 -7.81 -6.27 2.76
N GLY A 74 -7.52 -4.96 2.70
CA GLY A 74 -8.34 -3.94 3.33
C GLY A 74 -9.76 -3.89 2.75
N ALA A 75 -9.90 -3.95 1.43
CA ALA A 75 -11.21 -3.95 0.76
C ALA A 75 -12.03 -5.21 1.09
N GLU A 76 -11.39 -6.39 1.14
CA GLU A 76 -12.03 -7.63 1.57
C GLU A 76 -12.56 -7.56 3.01
N LEU A 77 -11.78 -6.96 3.92
CA LEU A 77 -12.22 -6.77 5.31
C LEU A 77 -13.41 -5.82 5.41
N ILE A 78 -13.46 -4.79 4.57
CA ILE A 78 -14.59 -3.85 4.49
C ILE A 78 -15.83 -4.56 3.96
N SER A 79 -15.71 -5.29 2.85
CA SER A 79 -16.82 -6.04 2.26
C SER A 79 -17.50 -6.99 3.25
N ARG A 80 -16.71 -7.61 4.13
CA ARG A 80 -17.21 -8.56 5.16
C ARG A 80 -17.89 -7.87 6.34
N ASN A 81 -17.33 -6.77 6.82
CA ASN A 81 -17.76 -6.16 8.07
C ASN A 81 -18.73 -4.98 7.85
N ASN A 82 -18.51 -4.18 6.84
CA ASN A 82 -19.34 -3.01 6.55
C ASN A 82 -19.15 -2.53 5.10
N PRO A 83 -19.95 -2.99 4.15
CA PRO A 83 -19.78 -2.74 2.71
C PRO A 83 -20.16 -1.31 2.26
N ASP A 84 -20.26 -0.33 3.16
CA ASP A 84 -20.54 1.05 2.79
C ASP A 84 -19.35 1.65 2.01
N LYS A 85 -19.65 2.26 0.87
CA LYS A 85 -18.67 2.84 -0.06
C LYS A 85 -17.70 3.82 0.59
N LYS A 86 -18.12 4.53 1.64
CA LYS A 86 -17.25 5.49 2.36
C LYS A 86 -16.01 4.83 2.97
N TYR A 87 -16.10 3.56 3.42
CA TYR A 87 -14.97 2.87 4.03
C TYR A 87 -13.87 2.54 3.02
N TYR A 88 -14.21 2.27 1.75
CA TYR A 88 -13.21 2.11 0.70
C TYR A 88 -12.44 3.42 0.44
N ILE A 89 -13.14 4.55 0.50
CA ILE A 89 -12.50 5.87 0.41
C ILE A 89 -11.55 6.08 1.59
N TYR A 90 -11.99 5.76 2.81
CA TYR A 90 -11.13 5.87 4.00
C TYR A 90 -9.91 4.93 3.92
N LEU A 91 -10.06 3.72 3.39
CA LEU A 91 -8.95 2.81 3.15
C LEU A 91 -7.93 3.43 2.17
N ILE A 92 -8.39 3.95 1.04
CA ILE A 92 -7.52 4.58 0.03
C ILE A 92 -6.80 5.79 0.63
N LEU A 93 -7.52 6.66 1.33
CA LEU A 93 -6.94 7.84 1.97
C LEU A 93 -5.94 7.49 3.06
N SER A 94 -6.23 6.48 3.89
CA SER A 94 -5.31 6.03 4.94
C SER A 94 -4.05 5.38 4.37
N GLY A 95 -4.19 4.58 3.32
CA GLY A 95 -3.05 4.00 2.61
C GLY A 95 -2.19 5.05 1.92
N PHE A 96 -2.81 6.07 1.33
CA PHE A 96 -2.10 7.20 0.73
C PHE A 96 -1.37 8.04 1.80
N ALA A 97 -2.01 8.29 2.95
CA ALA A 97 -1.38 8.96 4.08
C ALA A 97 -0.17 8.17 4.61
N LEU A 98 -0.28 6.83 4.70
CA LEU A 98 0.85 5.97 5.04
C LEU A 98 1.99 6.12 4.01
N ALA A 99 1.67 6.07 2.71
CA ALA A 99 2.66 6.23 1.64
C ALA A 99 3.40 7.57 1.74
N LEU A 100 2.67 8.68 1.95
CA LEU A 100 3.25 10.00 2.15
C LEU A 100 4.14 10.06 3.40
N ALA A 101 3.68 9.49 4.52
CA ALA A 101 4.47 9.45 5.75
C ALA A 101 5.79 8.72 5.55
N LEU A 102 5.78 7.61 4.81
CA LEU A 102 6.99 6.86 4.48
C LEU A 102 7.96 7.69 3.64
N GLN A 103 7.48 8.45 2.64
CA GLN A 103 8.33 9.33 1.84
C GLN A 103 8.96 10.45 2.71
N VAL A 104 8.21 11.02 3.64
CA VAL A 104 8.76 12.01 4.58
C VAL A 104 9.82 11.38 5.49
N ILE A 105 9.59 10.17 6.00
CA ILE A 105 10.57 9.45 6.83
C ILE A 105 11.84 9.13 6.04
N GLN A 106 11.75 8.83 4.75
CA GLN A 106 12.89 8.55 3.87
C GLN A 106 13.85 9.75 3.70
N ILE A 107 13.42 10.97 4.01
CA ILE A 107 14.33 12.14 4.06
C ILE A 107 15.54 11.85 4.99
N TYR A 108 15.28 11.13 6.09
CA TYR A 108 16.29 10.80 7.10
C TYR A 108 17.10 9.54 6.78
N LEU A 109 16.87 8.91 5.63
CA LEU A 109 17.56 7.68 5.18
C LEU A 109 18.49 7.99 4.00
N PRO A 110 19.82 8.11 4.18
CA PRO A 110 20.76 8.45 3.11
C PRO A 110 20.74 7.47 1.93
N SER A 111 20.41 6.19 2.22
CA SER A 111 20.32 5.12 1.21
C SER A 111 19.05 5.19 0.33
N ARG A 112 18.11 6.12 0.63
CA ARG A 112 16.85 6.28 -0.11
C ARG A 112 16.77 7.67 -0.72
N VAL A 113 16.09 7.76 -1.85
CA VAL A 113 15.74 9.04 -2.48
C VAL A 113 14.25 9.26 -2.27
N PRO A 114 13.85 10.18 -1.36
CA PRO A 114 12.44 10.45 -1.11
C PRO A 114 11.82 11.15 -2.33
N ALA A 115 10.63 10.71 -2.74
CA ALA A 115 9.96 11.30 -3.91
C ALA A 115 8.44 11.25 -3.76
N LEU A 116 7.77 12.41 -3.82
CA LEU A 116 6.30 12.47 -3.69
C LEU A 116 5.58 11.68 -4.79
N TYR A 117 6.15 11.59 -5.99
CA TYR A 117 5.55 10.80 -7.07
C TYR A 117 5.48 9.30 -6.75
N ASP A 118 6.36 8.77 -5.89
CA ASP A 118 6.27 7.38 -5.44
C ASP A 118 5.00 7.14 -4.62
N ALA A 119 4.57 8.12 -3.83
CA ALA A 119 3.28 8.04 -3.15
C ALA A 119 2.10 7.97 -4.12
N VAL A 120 2.20 8.58 -5.30
CA VAL A 120 1.18 8.48 -6.36
C VAL A 120 1.15 7.05 -6.94
N TRP A 121 2.29 6.42 -7.15
CA TRP A 121 2.36 5.02 -7.60
C TRP A 121 1.87 4.05 -6.54
N ASN A 122 2.16 4.33 -5.27
CA ASN A 122 1.61 3.58 -4.14
C ASN A 122 0.08 3.69 -4.11
N LEU A 123 -0.48 4.90 -4.32
CA LEU A 123 -1.93 5.12 -4.44
C LEU A 123 -2.54 4.32 -5.60
N ALA A 124 -1.85 4.25 -6.74
CA ALA A 124 -2.28 3.40 -7.86
C ALA A 124 -2.34 1.92 -7.44
N GLY A 125 -1.32 1.42 -6.73
CA GLY A 125 -1.30 0.06 -6.18
C GLY A 125 -2.46 -0.23 -5.23
N ILE A 126 -2.74 0.68 -4.29
CA ILE A 126 -3.89 0.58 -3.37
C ILE A 126 -5.20 0.48 -4.16
N THR A 127 -5.37 1.38 -5.13
CA THR A 127 -6.60 1.44 -5.94
C THR A 127 -6.79 0.18 -6.77
N ILE A 128 -5.73 -0.33 -7.38
CA ILE A 128 -5.76 -1.62 -8.12
C ILE A 128 -6.16 -2.75 -7.17
N GLY A 129 -5.58 -2.81 -5.96
CA GLY A 129 -5.95 -3.82 -4.96
C GLY A 129 -7.43 -3.78 -4.58
N VAL A 130 -7.97 -2.57 -4.33
CA VAL A 130 -9.40 -2.37 -4.06
C VAL A 130 -10.27 -2.82 -5.24
N VAL A 131 -9.91 -2.45 -6.47
CA VAL A 131 -10.66 -2.83 -7.68
C VAL A 131 -10.66 -4.35 -7.86
N ILE A 132 -9.53 -5.02 -7.64
CA ILE A 132 -9.44 -6.50 -7.71
C ILE A 132 -10.38 -7.14 -6.69
N ALA A 133 -10.39 -6.65 -5.43
CA ALA A 133 -11.26 -7.18 -4.39
C ALA A 133 -12.74 -7.02 -4.76
N LEU A 134 -13.15 -5.83 -5.20
CA LEU A 134 -14.53 -5.56 -5.63
C LEU A 134 -14.94 -6.41 -6.84
N PHE A 135 -14.04 -6.59 -7.80
CA PHE A 135 -14.26 -7.47 -8.95
C PHE A 135 -14.46 -8.93 -8.51
N MET A 136 -13.64 -9.42 -7.59
CA MET A 136 -13.75 -10.78 -7.06
C MET A 136 -15.03 -10.96 -6.27
N ASP A 137 -15.41 -10.00 -5.41
CA ASP A 137 -16.66 -10.06 -4.63
C ASP A 137 -17.90 -10.10 -5.55
N HIS A 138 -17.85 -9.37 -6.67
CA HIS A 138 -18.95 -9.34 -7.64
C HIS A 138 -19.07 -10.65 -8.44
N HIS A 139 -17.96 -11.21 -8.92
CA HIS A 139 -17.99 -12.35 -9.84
C HIS A 139 -17.89 -13.71 -9.12
N PHE A 140 -17.30 -13.73 -7.93
CA PHE A 140 -17.02 -14.95 -7.15
C PHE A 140 -17.47 -14.86 -5.68
N PRO A 141 -18.72 -14.43 -5.39
CA PRO A 141 -19.16 -14.14 -4.02
C PRO A 141 -19.02 -15.35 -3.07
N ASN A 142 -19.13 -16.57 -3.61
CA ASN A 142 -19.04 -17.83 -2.82
C ASN A 142 -17.59 -18.23 -2.50
N VAL A 143 -16.59 -17.57 -3.09
CA VAL A 143 -15.17 -17.84 -2.81
C VAL A 143 -14.69 -16.98 -1.64
N LEU A 144 -15.19 -15.75 -1.54
CA LEU A 144 -14.74 -14.75 -0.58
C LEU A 144 -15.53 -14.77 0.73
N LYS A 145 -16.77 -15.30 0.72
CA LYS A 145 -17.66 -15.34 1.89
C LYS A 145 -17.79 -16.76 2.49
N SER A 146 -16.71 -17.55 2.47
CA SER A 146 -16.73 -18.79 3.23
C SER A 146 -16.74 -18.43 4.72
N ASP A 147 -17.79 -18.89 5.40
CA ASP A 147 -18.05 -18.65 6.82
C ASP A 147 -16.85 -19.04 7.69
N ASP A 148 -16.53 -18.17 8.65
CA ASP A 148 -15.58 -18.41 9.74
C ASP A 148 -16.09 -19.46 10.73
#